data_e4f6cae91fe2461a2c2cfc2fbd920944
#
_entry.id   e4f6cae91fe2461a2c2cfc2fbd920944
#
_cell.length_a   1.000
_cell.length_b   1.000
_cell.length_c   1.000
_cell.angle_alpha   90.00
_cell.angle_beta   90.00
_cell.angle_gamma   90.00
#
_symmetry.space_group_name_H-M   'P 1'
#
loop_
_entity.id
_entity.type
_entity.pdbx_description
1 polymer ?
#
loop_
_entity_poly.entity_id
_entity_poly.type
_entity_poly.pdbx_seq_one_letter_code
_entity_poly.pdbx_strand_id
1 'polypeptide(L)'
;FEVYLEEGAFDYENFKLHLLEVDAGLFRVAPIFGGSDRLIPMYSHFSKLKGTIEIDHASNRSGKENDRFHQYPILKSKQDCFVYYDHDAIYNGVYDSSDFYFKVDPFDFDSLDNFVERSVKFKGELRSAGIFPVFAEEISIQEDYSFGFKTKAPESGFDFYGDNAKFENEIRLSNDGLRGAGEINFLTSNSVSEDFVFFPDSTMGVSQYVNKPQTASEGISVPDVTGKDVIVTYVPKQKVLKVRTDRNPLVFFNKEAQMKGLTALTDEGMSGKGLIYFKDAELGSK
;
A
#
# COMPACT_ATOMS: atom_id res chain seq x y z
N PHE A 1 23.93 -1.52 -7.92
CA PHE A 1 23.46 -0.43 -7.07
C PHE A 1 24.05 0.88 -7.53
N GLU A 2 23.27 1.93 -7.58
CA GLU A 2 23.69 3.28 -7.97
C GLU A 2 23.39 4.24 -6.82
N VAL A 3 24.31 5.15 -6.56
CA VAL A 3 24.13 6.19 -5.55
C VAL A 3 24.30 7.55 -6.21
N TYR A 4 23.28 8.39 -6.09
CA TYR A 4 23.34 9.79 -6.46
C TYR A 4 23.70 10.57 -5.21
N LEU A 5 24.94 11.06 -5.18
CA LEU A 5 25.59 11.58 -4.00
C LEU A 5 25.85 13.08 -4.14
N GLU A 6 25.27 13.89 -3.26
CA GLU A 6 25.60 15.31 -3.17
C GLU A 6 26.91 15.52 -2.39
N GLU A 7 27.07 14.79 -1.28
CA GLU A 7 28.27 14.88 -0.45
C GLU A 7 28.74 13.51 -0.01
N GLY A 8 30.03 13.24 -0.18
CA GLY A 8 30.66 12.00 0.26
C GLY A 8 32.17 12.13 0.49
N ALA A 9 32.73 11.21 1.24
CA ALA A 9 34.15 11.16 1.53
C ALA A 9 34.71 9.75 1.34
N PHE A 10 35.84 9.66 0.61
CA PHE A 10 36.54 8.40 0.41
C PHE A 10 37.62 8.21 1.47
N ASP A 11 37.49 7.14 2.25
CA ASP A 11 38.50 6.69 3.21
C ASP A 11 39.38 5.64 2.55
N TYR A 12 40.58 6.07 2.13
CA TYR A 12 41.53 5.21 1.46
C TYR A 12 42.14 4.14 2.41
N GLU A 13 42.31 4.46 3.69
CA GLU A 13 42.89 3.52 4.64
C GLU A 13 41.97 2.32 4.91
N ASN A 14 40.67 2.58 5.05
CA ASN A 14 39.67 1.56 5.31
C ASN A 14 38.95 1.09 4.04
N PHE A 15 39.27 1.65 2.88
CA PHE A 15 38.70 1.35 1.57
C PHE A 15 37.19 1.47 1.56
N LYS A 16 36.69 2.60 2.07
CA LYS A 16 35.27 2.89 2.26
C LYS A 16 34.88 4.22 1.61
N LEU A 17 33.64 4.28 1.11
CA LEU A 17 32.98 5.51 0.73
C LEU A 17 31.97 5.87 1.82
N HIS A 18 32.13 7.05 2.43
CA HIS A 18 31.14 7.61 3.34
C HIS A 18 30.06 8.34 2.55
N LEU A 19 28.82 7.98 2.81
CA LEU A 19 27.62 8.59 2.24
C LEU A 19 27.11 9.63 3.23
N LEU A 20 27.38 10.90 2.98
CA LEU A 20 27.05 11.99 3.89
C LEU A 20 25.72 12.65 3.52
N GLU A 21 25.49 12.87 2.22
CA GLU A 21 24.24 13.35 1.68
C GLU A 21 23.93 12.63 0.37
N VAL A 22 22.83 11.90 0.35
CA VAL A 22 22.43 11.03 -0.78
C VAL A 22 21.04 11.43 -1.23
N ASP A 23 20.92 11.87 -2.48
CA ASP A 23 19.65 12.14 -3.12
C ASP A 23 18.85 10.86 -3.35
N ALA A 24 19.52 9.85 -3.91
CA ALA A 24 18.88 8.57 -4.21
C ALA A 24 19.87 7.40 -4.15
N GLY A 25 19.45 6.31 -3.50
CA GLY A 25 20.08 5.00 -3.59
C GLY A 25 19.20 4.04 -4.39
N LEU A 26 19.68 3.59 -5.55
CA LEU A 26 18.90 2.85 -6.55
C LEU A 26 19.48 1.47 -6.79
N PHE A 27 18.65 0.43 -6.70
CA PHE A 27 19.01 -0.92 -7.13
C PHE A 27 18.76 -1.12 -8.62
N ARG A 28 19.60 -1.96 -9.26
CA ARG A 28 19.34 -2.53 -10.56
C ARG A 28 19.24 -4.04 -10.43
N VAL A 29 18.19 -4.60 -10.95
CA VAL A 29 17.86 -6.02 -10.78
C VAL A 29 17.70 -6.73 -12.10
N ALA A 30 17.88 -8.05 -12.11
CA ALA A 30 17.58 -8.86 -13.28
C ALA A 30 16.08 -8.83 -13.58
N PRO A 31 15.68 -9.00 -14.86
CA PRO A 31 14.26 -9.05 -15.21
C PRO A 31 13.55 -10.20 -14.49
N ILE A 32 12.51 -9.90 -13.73
CA ILE A 32 11.70 -10.89 -12.97
C ILE A 32 11.06 -11.91 -13.90
N PHE A 33 10.63 -11.48 -15.10
CA PHE A 33 9.95 -12.33 -16.08
C PHE A 33 10.89 -12.92 -17.15
N GLY A 34 12.22 -12.79 -16.96
CA GLY A 34 13.25 -13.31 -17.88
C GLY A 34 13.40 -12.49 -19.16
N GLY A 35 14.28 -12.94 -20.05
CA GLY A 35 14.37 -12.44 -21.44
C GLY A 35 15.49 -11.46 -21.77
N SER A 36 16.28 -10.99 -20.81
CA SER A 36 17.42 -10.10 -21.07
C SER A 36 18.46 -10.19 -19.96
N ASP A 37 19.75 -10.14 -20.32
CA ASP A 37 20.85 -9.99 -19.34
C ASP A 37 21.00 -8.54 -18.85
N ARG A 38 20.19 -7.63 -19.38
CA ARG A 38 20.25 -6.21 -19.01
C ARG A 38 19.51 -5.97 -17.69
N LEU A 39 20.22 -5.47 -16.70
CA LEU A 39 19.64 -5.06 -15.43
C LEU A 39 18.66 -3.90 -15.60
N ILE A 40 17.51 -4.01 -14.94
CA ILE A 40 16.44 -3.00 -14.91
C ILE A 40 16.63 -2.14 -13.65
N PRO A 41 16.63 -0.80 -13.77
CA PRO A 41 16.59 0.06 -12.60
C PRO A 41 15.25 -0.10 -11.90
N MET A 42 15.26 -0.16 -10.58
CA MET A 42 14.03 -0.10 -9.81
C MET A 42 13.36 1.27 -9.92
N TYR A 43 12.03 1.28 -9.85
CA TYR A 43 11.24 2.51 -9.88
C TYR A 43 11.08 3.17 -8.51
N SER A 44 11.54 2.50 -7.44
CA SER A 44 11.67 3.07 -6.11
C SER A 44 13.14 3.21 -5.73
N HIS A 45 13.44 4.19 -4.89
CA HIS A 45 14.80 4.43 -4.39
C HIS A 45 14.78 4.75 -2.89
N PHE A 46 15.93 4.62 -2.26
CA PHE A 46 16.14 5.09 -0.91
C PHE A 46 16.47 6.58 -0.92
N SER A 47 15.71 7.36 -0.19
CA SER A 47 15.93 8.78 0.07
C SER A 47 16.53 8.99 1.46
N LYS A 48 17.33 10.03 1.63
CA LYS A 48 17.98 10.41 2.91
C LYS A 48 18.88 9.30 3.48
N LEU A 49 19.42 8.44 2.61
CA LEU A 49 20.35 7.38 3.00
C LEU A 49 21.66 7.99 3.52
N LYS A 50 22.08 7.59 4.72
CA LYS A 50 23.37 7.96 5.30
C LYS A 50 24.08 6.71 5.79
N GLY A 51 25.36 6.59 5.47
CA GLY A 51 26.09 5.38 5.84
C GLY A 51 27.43 5.25 5.17
N THR A 52 27.78 4.02 4.80
CA THR A 52 29.06 3.71 4.14
C THR A 52 28.86 2.61 3.10
N ILE A 53 29.62 2.68 2.01
CA ILE A 53 29.88 1.54 1.15
C ILE A 53 31.29 1.07 1.45
N GLU A 54 31.43 -0.12 2.03
CA GLU A 54 32.69 -0.78 2.18
C GLU A 54 32.99 -1.49 0.85
N ILE A 55 33.94 -0.92 0.07
CA ILE A 55 34.18 -1.36 -1.31
C ILE A 55 34.81 -2.75 -1.35
N ASP A 56 35.77 -3.01 -0.44
CA ASP A 56 36.40 -4.30 -0.25
C ASP A 56 37.07 -4.33 1.14
N HIS A 57 37.56 -5.49 1.56
CA HIS A 57 38.36 -5.58 2.79
C HIS A 57 39.64 -4.75 2.66
N ALA A 58 40.01 -4.02 3.70
CA ALA A 58 41.16 -3.11 3.69
C ALA A 58 42.50 -3.80 3.30
N SER A 59 42.65 -5.11 3.56
CA SER A 59 43.83 -5.89 3.12
C SER A 59 43.76 -6.35 1.68
N ASN A 60 42.61 -6.29 1.01
CA ASN A 60 42.38 -6.74 -0.39
C ASN A 60 42.28 -5.60 -1.41
N ARG A 61 42.84 -4.43 -1.15
CA ARG A 61 42.79 -3.26 -2.04
C ARG A 61 43.26 -3.56 -3.49
N SER A 62 44.02 -4.64 -3.67
CA SER A 62 44.47 -5.07 -5.00
C SER A 62 43.48 -5.96 -5.73
N GLY A 63 42.37 -6.38 -5.10
CA GLY A 63 41.39 -7.31 -5.64
C GLY A 63 41.90 -8.73 -5.91
N LYS A 64 43.03 -9.13 -5.31
CA LYS A 64 43.64 -10.45 -5.56
C LYS A 64 43.06 -11.57 -4.70
N GLU A 65 42.33 -11.24 -3.66
CA GLU A 65 41.77 -12.18 -2.67
C GLU A 65 40.21 -12.14 -2.68
N ASN A 66 39.58 -11.85 -3.82
CA ASN A 66 38.13 -11.73 -3.92
C ASN A 66 37.40 -12.99 -3.46
N ASP A 67 37.93 -14.17 -3.76
CA ASP A 67 37.37 -15.45 -3.29
C ASP A 67 37.31 -15.58 -1.76
N ARG A 68 38.15 -14.81 -1.02
CA ARG A 68 38.17 -14.76 0.43
C ARG A 68 37.21 -13.72 1.00
N PHE A 69 36.90 -12.69 0.23
CA PHE A 69 36.10 -11.52 0.61
C PHE A 69 34.87 -11.30 -0.26
N HIS A 70 34.21 -12.39 -0.64
CA HIS A 70 33.06 -12.41 -1.56
C HIS A 70 31.84 -11.64 -1.06
N GLN A 71 31.78 -11.24 0.22
CA GLN A 71 30.68 -10.44 0.78
C GLN A 71 30.76 -8.96 0.42
N TYR A 72 31.88 -8.49 -0.13
CA TYR A 72 32.02 -7.10 -0.57
C TYR A 72 31.52 -6.92 -2.02
N PRO A 73 31.07 -5.69 -2.38
CA PRO A 73 30.90 -4.49 -1.55
C PRO A 73 29.73 -4.61 -0.56
N ILE A 74 29.85 -3.94 0.60
CA ILE A 74 28.80 -3.93 1.63
C ILE A 74 28.25 -2.52 1.79
N LEU A 75 26.93 -2.36 1.63
CA LEU A 75 26.23 -1.12 1.95
C LEU A 75 25.75 -1.18 3.40
N LYS A 76 26.14 -0.20 4.20
CA LYS A 76 25.71 -0.05 5.59
C LYS A 76 24.98 1.26 5.79
N SER A 77 23.68 1.20 6.02
CA SER A 77 22.91 2.35 6.48
C SER A 77 23.04 2.49 7.99
N LYS A 78 23.44 3.66 8.47
CA LYS A 78 23.61 3.94 9.90
C LYS A 78 22.41 4.65 10.53
N GLN A 79 21.49 5.10 9.71
CA GLN A 79 20.29 5.83 10.12
C GLN A 79 19.13 5.32 9.30
N ASP A 80 17.91 5.66 9.75
CA ASP A 80 16.70 5.42 8.96
C ASP A 80 16.82 6.11 7.61
N CYS A 81 16.36 5.42 6.56
CA CYS A 81 16.14 6.00 5.26
C CYS A 81 14.69 5.77 4.84
N PHE A 82 14.28 6.32 3.69
CA PHE A 82 12.86 6.39 3.34
C PHE A 82 12.63 5.92 1.92
N VAL A 83 11.50 5.26 1.69
CA VAL A 83 10.91 5.01 0.37
C VAL A 83 9.62 5.80 0.29
N TYR A 84 9.54 6.69 -0.71
CA TYR A 84 8.38 7.54 -0.96
C TYR A 84 7.55 7.01 -2.12
N TYR A 85 6.25 7.32 -2.10
CA TYR A 85 5.25 6.89 -3.10
C TYR A 85 4.50 8.09 -3.68
N ASP A 86 5.12 9.28 -3.64
CA ASP A 86 4.56 10.57 -4.05
C ASP A 86 4.74 10.90 -5.54
N HIS A 87 5.17 9.91 -6.35
CA HIS A 87 5.36 10.10 -7.78
C HIS A 87 4.04 10.31 -8.53
N ASP A 88 4.03 11.19 -9.51
CA ASP A 88 2.86 11.46 -10.36
C ASP A 88 2.29 10.20 -11.03
N ALA A 89 3.13 9.22 -11.34
CA ALA A 89 2.71 7.93 -11.88
C ALA A 89 1.82 7.12 -10.91
N ILE A 90 1.89 7.40 -9.60
CA ILE A 90 1.10 6.76 -8.57
C ILE A 90 -0.11 7.65 -8.25
N TYR A 91 -1.20 7.43 -8.97
CA TYR A 91 -2.48 8.18 -8.81
C TYR A 91 -2.31 9.71 -8.79
N ASN A 92 -1.43 10.25 -9.66
CA ASN A 92 -1.11 11.68 -9.74
C ASN A 92 -0.54 12.26 -8.42
N GLY A 93 0.32 11.52 -7.74
CA GLY A 93 0.98 11.98 -6.51
C GLY A 93 0.02 12.14 -5.33
N VAL A 94 -1.02 11.30 -5.24
CA VAL A 94 -2.03 11.38 -4.18
C VAL A 94 -1.45 11.13 -2.77
N TYR A 95 -0.34 10.43 -2.69
CA TYR A 95 0.33 10.13 -1.43
C TYR A 95 1.39 11.20 -1.15
N ASP A 96 1.15 12.05 -0.15
CA ASP A 96 2.10 13.09 0.24
C ASP A 96 3.26 12.48 1.05
N SER A 97 4.50 12.75 0.64
CA SER A 97 5.71 12.23 1.29
C SER A 97 5.91 12.72 2.73
N SER A 98 5.15 13.69 3.19
CA SER A 98 5.18 14.15 4.59
C SER A 98 4.55 13.16 5.57
N ASP A 99 3.57 12.36 5.12
CA ASP A 99 2.79 11.46 5.96
C ASP A 99 2.53 10.07 5.36
N PHE A 100 2.89 9.84 4.09
CA PHE A 100 2.81 8.54 3.44
C PHE A 100 4.19 8.08 2.93
N TYR A 101 4.81 7.16 3.64
CA TYR A 101 6.13 6.62 3.31
C TYR A 101 6.42 5.31 4.05
N PHE A 102 7.41 4.57 3.56
CA PHE A 102 8.01 3.48 4.30
C PHE A 102 9.34 3.95 4.90
N LYS A 103 9.45 3.92 6.23
CA LYS A 103 10.67 4.22 6.96
C LYS A 103 11.48 2.94 7.13
N VAL A 104 12.64 2.88 6.52
CA VAL A 104 13.54 1.72 6.54
C VAL A 104 14.48 1.85 7.73
N ASP A 105 14.55 0.80 8.54
CA ASP A 105 15.49 0.72 9.66
C ASP A 105 16.95 0.67 9.18
N PRO A 106 17.95 1.04 10.00
CA PRO A 106 19.34 0.83 9.69
C PRO A 106 19.63 -0.63 9.31
N PHE A 107 20.47 -0.83 8.28
CA PHE A 107 20.74 -2.15 7.74
C PHE A 107 22.18 -2.30 7.24
N ASP A 108 22.64 -3.56 7.18
CA ASP A 108 23.81 -3.97 6.43
C ASP A 108 23.36 -4.86 5.27
N PHE A 109 23.81 -4.54 4.05
CA PHE A 109 23.50 -5.28 2.84
C PHE A 109 24.82 -5.65 2.14
N ASP A 110 25.15 -6.92 2.13
CA ASP A 110 26.37 -7.47 1.53
C ASP A 110 26.20 -7.87 0.05
N SER A 111 27.30 -8.20 -0.60
CA SER A 111 27.33 -8.68 -1.98
C SER A 111 26.61 -7.75 -2.95
N LEU A 112 26.81 -6.43 -2.79
CA LEU A 112 26.07 -5.37 -3.49
C LEU A 112 26.25 -5.42 -5.03
N ASP A 113 27.28 -6.11 -5.51
CA ASP A 113 27.56 -6.33 -6.94
C ASP A 113 27.03 -7.67 -7.48
N ASN A 114 26.63 -8.59 -6.59
CA ASN A 114 26.20 -9.94 -6.96
C ASN A 114 25.05 -10.48 -6.09
N PHE A 115 24.06 -9.64 -5.78
CA PHE A 115 22.88 -10.06 -5.06
C PHE A 115 21.82 -10.68 -5.97
N VAL A 116 20.93 -11.47 -5.38
CA VAL A 116 19.71 -11.96 -6.04
C VAL A 116 18.50 -11.16 -5.54
N GLU A 117 17.49 -10.94 -6.40
CA GLU A 117 16.34 -10.08 -6.10
C GLU A 117 15.64 -10.45 -4.78
N ARG A 118 15.50 -11.76 -4.52
CA ARG A 118 14.85 -12.25 -3.29
C ARG A 118 15.62 -11.95 -2.00
N SER A 119 16.92 -11.59 -2.09
CA SER A 119 17.71 -11.17 -0.94
C SER A 119 17.56 -9.69 -0.61
N VAL A 120 16.96 -8.92 -1.52
CA VAL A 120 16.72 -7.48 -1.34
C VAL A 120 15.48 -7.29 -0.47
N LYS A 121 15.71 -7.27 0.83
CA LYS A 121 14.69 -7.16 1.87
C LYS A 121 15.14 -6.22 2.97
N PHE A 122 14.26 -5.31 3.37
CA PHE A 122 14.56 -4.31 4.38
C PHE A 122 13.40 -4.17 5.35
N LYS A 123 13.71 -4.23 6.63
CA LYS A 123 12.74 -4.04 7.71
C LYS A 123 12.47 -2.56 7.93
N GLY A 124 11.29 -2.26 8.45
CA GLY A 124 10.93 -0.91 8.78
C GLY A 124 9.46 -0.76 9.16
N GLU A 125 8.92 0.41 8.99
CA GLU A 125 7.56 0.76 9.37
C GLU A 125 6.83 1.50 8.23
N LEU A 126 5.58 1.11 7.96
CA LEU A 126 4.70 1.89 7.10
C LEU A 126 4.03 3.02 7.89
N ARG A 127 4.11 4.24 7.33
CA ARG A 127 3.22 5.35 7.64
C ARG A 127 2.33 5.62 6.42
N SER A 128 1.02 5.51 6.61
CA SER A 128 0.04 5.49 5.52
C SER A 128 -0.94 6.68 5.58
N ALA A 129 -0.47 7.86 5.98
CA ALA A 129 -1.32 9.06 6.10
C ALA A 129 -2.58 8.83 6.97
N GLY A 130 -2.47 7.97 7.99
CA GLY A 130 -3.61 7.63 8.88
C GLY A 130 -4.62 6.65 8.28
N ILE A 131 -4.36 6.07 7.10
CA ILE A 131 -5.21 5.01 6.53
C ILE A 131 -5.22 3.79 7.46
N PHE A 132 -4.05 3.32 7.84
CA PHE A 132 -3.83 2.27 8.83
C PHE A 132 -2.96 2.79 9.99
N PRO A 133 -3.02 2.18 11.18
CA PRO A 133 -2.03 2.42 12.22
C PRO A 133 -0.62 2.18 11.68
N VAL A 134 0.38 2.82 12.28
CA VAL A 134 1.78 2.52 11.96
C VAL A 134 2.06 1.07 12.35
N PHE A 135 2.60 0.29 11.44
CA PHE A 135 2.98 -1.10 11.69
C PHE A 135 4.33 -1.43 11.04
N ALA A 136 5.03 -2.36 11.70
CA ALA A 136 6.31 -2.86 11.19
C ALA A 136 6.08 -3.90 10.10
N GLU A 137 6.91 -3.84 9.03
CA GLU A 137 6.88 -4.79 7.92
C GLU A 137 8.27 -4.92 7.27
N GLU A 138 8.42 -5.86 6.36
CA GLU A 138 9.61 -6.04 5.53
C GLU A 138 9.25 -5.73 4.07
N ILE A 139 9.90 -4.68 3.51
CA ILE A 139 9.76 -4.41 2.07
C ILE A 139 10.71 -5.27 1.25
N SER A 140 10.25 -5.63 0.09
CA SER A 140 11.00 -6.39 -0.93
C SER A 140 10.68 -5.84 -2.32
N ILE A 141 11.37 -6.35 -3.34
CA ILE A 141 11.10 -5.99 -4.73
C ILE A 141 9.78 -6.61 -5.16
N GLN A 142 8.89 -5.78 -5.71
CA GLN A 142 7.60 -6.18 -6.23
C GLN A 142 7.67 -6.42 -7.75
N GLU A 143 6.62 -7.00 -8.34
CA GLU A 143 6.55 -7.34 -9.78
C GLU A 143 6.65 -6.11 -10.70
N ASP A 144 6.30 -4.93 -10.19
CA ASP A 144 6.42 -3.64 -10.86
C ASP A 144 7.80 -2.97 -10.68
N TYR A 145 8.78 -3.68 -10.13
CA TYR A 145 10.13 -3.19 -9.82
C TYR A 145 10.15 -2.03 -8.83
N SER A 146 9.16 -1.94 -7.96
CA SER A 146 9.14 -1.04 -6.82
C SER A 146 9.52 -1.75 -5.53
N PHE A 147 9.87 -1.00 -4.49
CA PHE A 147 9.86 -1.51 -3.12
C PHE A 147 8.43 -1.56 -2.61
N GLY A 148 8.09 -2.65 -1.94
CA GLY A 148 6.77 -2.81 -1.36
C GLY A 148 6.66 -4.10 -0.56
N PHE A 149 5.45 -4.43 -0.17
CA PHE A 149 5.16 -5.65 0.59
C PHE A 149 3.76 -6.18 0.27
N LYS A 150 3.54 -7.42 0.69
CA LYS A 150 2.25 -8.07 0.74
C LYS A 150 2.13 -8.75 2.09
N THR A 151 1.17 -8.31 2.90
CA THR A 151 0.98 -8.80 4.26
C THR A 151 -0.49 -9.01 4.61
N LYS A 152 -0.76 -9.71 5.70
CA LYS A 152 -2.11 -9.90 6.22
C LYS A 152 -2.34 -9.01 7.41
N ALA A 153 -3.53 -8.45 7.49
CA ALA A 153 -4.01 -7.81 8.70
C ALA A 153 -3.99 -8.79 9.89
N PRO A 154 -3.78 -8.31 11.12
CA PRO A 154 -3.94 -9.14 12.30
C PRO A 154 -5.36 -9.72 12.39
N GLU A 155 -5.58 -10.78 13.17
CA GLU A 155 -6.89 -11.43 13.32
C GLU A 155 -8.00 -10.46 13.83
N SER A 156 -7.61 -9.40 14.53
CA SER A 156 -8.53 -8.33 14.97
C SER A 156 -8.92 -7.35 13.87
N GLY A 157 -8.36 -7.49 12.67
CA GLY A 157 -8.36 -6.48 11.62
C GLY A 157 -7.48 -5.27 11.94
N PHE A 158 -7.25 -4.41 10.96
CA PHE A 158 -6.70 -3.07 11.17
C PHE A 158 -7.83 -2.08 11.42
N ASP A 159 -7.64 -1.21 12.41
CA ASP A 159 -8.42 0.02 12.52
C ASP A 159 -8.17 0.86 11.26
N PHE A 160 -9.25 1.32 10.65
CA PHE A 160 -9.23 1.88 9.33
C PHE A 160 -9.57 3.38 9.41
N TYR A 161 -8.65 4.24 9.03
CA TYR A 161 -8.69 5.70 9.19
C TYR A 161 -8.91 6.18 10.65
N GLY A 162 -8.53 5.37 11.63
CA GLY A 162 -8.74 5.72 13.04
C GLY A 162 -10.21 5.86 13.45
N ASP A 163 -11.13 5.28 12.68
CA ASP A 163 -12.58 5.37 12.86
C ASP A 163 -13.18 4.01 13.23
N ASN A 164 -14.51 3.93 13.35
CA ASN A 164 -15.26 2.69 13.64
C ASN A 164 -15.33 1.70 12.48
N ALA A 165 -14.52 1.89 11.44
CA ALA A 165 -14.36 0.98 10.32
C ALA A 165 -13.14 0.06 10.54
N LYS A 166 -13.25 -1.19 10.09
CA LYS A 166 -12.16 -2.16 10.12
C LYS A 166 -11.92 -2.73 8.73
N PHE A 167 -10.63 -2.98 8.46
CA PHE A 167 -10.21 -3.72 7.28
C PHE A 167 -9.59 -5.05 7.70
N GLU A 168 -10.02 -6.12 7.07
CA GLU A 168 -9.55 -7.47 7.34
C GLU A 168 -8.97 -8.11 6.07
N ASN A 169 -7.99 -9.00 6.22
CA ASN A 169 -7.30 -9.81 5.25
C ASN A 169 -6.04 -9.15 4.68
N GLU A 170 -5.84 -9.02 3.37
CA GLU A 170 -4.55 -8.75 2.75
C GLU A 170 -4.36 -7.28 2.36
N ILE A 171 -3.19 -6.74 2.70
CA ILE A 171 -2.73 -5.42 2.27
C ILE A 171 -1.47 -5.60 1.42
N ARG A 172 -1.36 -4.82 0.36
CA ARG A 172 -0.17 -4.74 -0.49
C ARG A 172 0.18 -3.30 -0.82
N LEU A 173 1.46 -3.02 -0.87
CA LEU A 173 2.05 -1.74 -1.27
C LEU A 173 3.02 -1.96 -2.41
N SER A 174 2.92 -1.14 -3.43
CA SER A 174 3.87 -1.05 -4.55
C SER A 174 3.70 0.32 -5.23
N ASN A 175 4.29 0.54 -6.39
CA ASN A 175 3.99 1.73 -7.20
C ASN A 175 2.58 1.71 -7.82
N ASP A 176 1.84 0.60 -7.70
CA ASP A 176 0.38 0.58 -7.94
C ASP A 176 -0.45 1.16 -6.78
N GLY A 177 0.22 1.72 -5.77
CA GLY A 177 -0.36 2.31 -4.58
C GLY A 177 -0.62 1.33 -3.44
N LEU A 178 -1.28 1.80 -2.41
CA LEU A 178 -1.72 0.99 -1.28
C LEU A 178 -3.06 0.34 -1.63
N ARG A 179 -3.08 -0.99 -1.65
CA ARG A 179 -4.23 -1.79 -2.09
C ARG A 179 -4.50 -2.94 -1.13
N GLY A 180 -5.68 -3.55 -1.23
CA GLY A 180 -6.00 -4.71 -0.41
C GLY A 180 -7.09 -5.59 -0.99
N ALA A 181 -6.99 -6.89 -0.68
CA ALA A 181 -8.02 -7.88 -0.92
C ALA A 181 -8.62 -8.30 0.42
N GLY A 182 -9.90 -8.05 0.63
CA GLY A 182 -10.49 -8.36 1.93
C GLY A 182 -11.83 -7.69 2.17
N GLU A 183 -12.08 -7.36 3.43
CA GLU A 183 -13.36 -6.90 3.93
C GLU A 183 -13.25 -5.54 4.60
N ILE A 184 -14.18 -4.64 4.26
CA ILE A 184 -14.43 -3.42 5.01
C ILE A 184 -15.71 -3.62 5.81
N ASN A 185 -15.59 -3.56 7.13
CA ASN A 185 -16.70 -3.57 8.07
C ASN A 185 -16.97 -2.14 8.54
N PHE A 186 -18.16 -1.63 8.27
CA PHE A 186 -18.59 -0.29 8.67
C PHE A 186 -20.05 -0.29 9.14
N LEU A 187 -20.28 0.05 10.41
CA LEU A 187 -21.59 0.00 11.06
C LEU A 187 -22.26 -1.38 10.88
N THR A 188 -23.41 -1.42 10.22
CA THR A 188 -24.16 -2.65 9.93
C THR A 188 -23.79 -3.32 8.62
N SER A 189 -22.84 -2.74 7.86
CA SER A 189 -22.47 -3.22 6.52
C SER A 189 -21.12 -3.92 6.48
N ASN A 190 -21.03 -4.85 5.54
CA ASN A 190 -19.81 -5.55 5.13
C ASN A 190 -19.64 -5.40 3.62
N SER A 191 -18.42 -5.12 3.20
CA SER A 191 -18.05 -4.97 1.79
C SER A 191 -16.81 -5.81 1.51
N VAL A 192 -16.92 -6.79 0.63
CA VAL A 192 -15.82 -7.69 0.25
C VAL A 192 -15.35 -7.34 -1.16
N SER A 193 -14.05 -7.11 -1.32
CA SER A 193 -13.41 -6.86 -2.61
C SER A 193 -12.09 -7.60 -2.72
N GLU A 194 -11.75 -8.00 -3.93
CA GLU A 194 -10.42 -8.52 -4.23
C GLU A 194 -9.40 -7.40 -4.48
N ASP A 195 -9.89 -6.16 -4.61
CA ASP A 195 -9.03 -5.04 -4.94
C ASP A 195 -9.61 -3.70 -4.48
N PHE A 196 -9.45 -3.39 -3.21
CA PHE A 196 -9.61 -2.04 -2.70
C PHE A 196 -8.37 -1.20 -2.97
N VAL A 197 -8.58 0.07 -3.31
CA VAL A 197 -7.53 1.09 -3.38
C VAL A 197 -7.72 2.04 -2.22
N PHE A 198 -6.67 2.28 -1.45
CA PHE A 198 -6.69 3.13 -0.27
C PHE A 198 -6.01 4.46 -0.57
N PHE A 199 -6.75 5.54 -0.45
CA PHE A 199 -6.26 6.92 -0.56
C PHE A 199 -6.30 7.61 0.81
N PRO A 200 -5.54 8.67 1.05
CA PRO A 200 -5.56 9.39 2.34
C PRO A 200 -6.95 9.94 2.73
N ASP A 201 -7.83 10.17 1.77
CA ASP A 201 -9.16 10.76 1.97
C ASP A 201 -10.32 9.80 1.69
N SER A 202 -10.06 8.65 1.10
CA SER A 202 -11.10 7.70 0.70
C SER A 202 -10.54 6.32 0.37
N THR A 203 -11.41 5.32 0.40
CA THR A 203 -11.12 3.98 -0.12
C THR A 203 -12.22 3.57 -1.07
N MET A 204 -11.84 2.91 -2.15
CA MET A 204 -12.82 2.43 -3.13
C MET A 204 -12.48 1.05 -3.70
N GLY A 205 -13.51 0.31 -4.07
CA GLY A 205 -13.36 -0.98 -4.75
C GLY A 205 -14.68 -1.50 -5.32
N VAL A 206 -14.57 -2.40 -6.29
CA VAL A 206 -15.72 -3.18 -6.76
C VAL A 206 -15.95 -4.33 -5.78
N SER A 207 -17.13 -4.41 -5.20
CA SER A 207 -17.37 -5.23 -4.01
C SER A 207 -18.66 -6.04 -4.09
N GLN A 208 -18.66 -7.13 -3.33
CA GLN A 208 -19.88 -7.74 -2.82
C GLN A 208 -20.28 -6.97 -1.56
N TYR A 209 -21.47 -6.41 -1.54
CA TYR A 209 -21.96 -5.56 -0.45
C TYR A 209 -23.14 -6.20 0.25
N VAL A 210 -23.12 -6.19 1.57
CA VAL A 210 -24.22 -6.64 2.42
C VAL A 210 -24.42 -5.62 3.54
N ASN A 211 -25.65 -5.14 3.72
CA ASN A 211 -26.05 -4.40 4.92
C ASN A 211 -27.08 -5.22 5.69
N LYS A 212 -26.80 -5.48 6.97
CA LYS A 212 -27.73 -6.18 7.85
C LYS A 212 -28.82 -5.22 8.32
N PRO A 213 -30.08 -5.65 8.38
CA PRO A 213 -31.16 -4.81 8.87
C PRO A 213 -30.94 -4.47 10.35
N GLN A 214 -31.27 -3.26 10.73
CA GLN A 214 -31.30 -2.80 12.10
C GLN A 214 -32.65 -2.12 12.37
N THR A 215 -33.26 -2.42 13.51
CA THR A 215 -34.54 -1.83 13.91
C THR A 215 -34.34 -0.58 14.75
N ALA A 216 -35.34 0.30 14.78
CA ALA A 216 -35.30 1.53 15.58
C ALA A 216 -35.12 1.27 17.09
N SER A 217 -35.51 0.09 17.60
CA SER A 217 -35.28 -0.29 19.01
C SER A 217 -33.80 -0.58 19.32
N GLU A 218 -33.00 -0.88 18.30
CA GLU A 218 -31.58 -1.17 18.39
C GLU A 218 -30.71 0.03 17.94
N GLY A 219 -31.35 1.13 17.55
CA GLY A 219 -30.72 2.32 17.00
C GLY A 219 -31.51 2.88 15.83
N ILE A 220 -30.83 3.38 14.80
CA ILE A 220 -31.46 3.90 13.59
C ILE A 220 -31.85 2.74 12.69
N SER A 221 -33.09 2.77 12.17
CA SER A 221 -33.59 1.74 11.27
C SER A 221 -32.88 1.79 9.91
N VAL A 222 -32.22 0.71 9.54
CA VAL A 222 -31.62 0.52 8.21
C VAL A 222 -32.15 -0.76 7.55
N PRO A 223 -32.37 -0.76 6.24
CA PRO A 223 -32.91 -1.93 5.55
C PRO A 223 -31.86 -3.04 5.36
N ASP A 224 -32.35 -4.25 5.11
CA ASP A 224 -31.56 -5.30 4.48
C ASP A 224 -31.26 -4.93 3.03
N VAL A 225 -29.97 -4.87 2.67
CA VAL A 225 -29.50 -4.53 1.32
C VAL A 225 -28.39 -5.45 0.89
N THR A 226 -28.45 -5.95 -0.32
CA THR A 226 -27.35 -6.68 -0.95
C THR A 226 -27.00 -6.08 -2.29
N GLY A 227 -25.69 -6.08 -2.62
CA GLY A 227 -25.17 -5.62 -3.90
C GLY A 227 -24.09 -6.56 -4.42
N LYS A 228 -24.14 -6.88 -5.70
CA LYS A 228 -23.14 -7.69 -6.38
C LYS A 228 -22.41 -6.83 -7.41
N ASP A 229 -21.05 -6.84 -7.37
CA ASP A 229 -20.19 -6.07 -8.26
C ASP A 229 -20.57 -4.56 -8.26
N VAL A 230 -20.80 -4.02 -7.07
CA VAL A 230 -21.11 -2.61 -6.85
C VAL A 230 -19.85 -1.84 -6.48
N ILE A 231 -19.81 -0.56 -6.77
CA ILE A 231 -18.70 0.30 -6.40
C ILE A 231 -18.94 0.83 -5.00
N VAL A 232 -18.14 0.37 -4.07
CA VAL A 232 -18.13 0.85 -2.69
C VAL A 232 -17.07 1.93 -2.54
N THR A 233 -17.42 3.03 -1.88
CA THR A 233 -16.49 4.12 -1.54
C THR A 233 -16.71 4.52 -0.09
N TYR A 234 -15.68 4.36 0.74
CA TYR A 234 -15.67 4.88 2.11
C TYR A 234 -14.98 6.24 2.13
N VAL A 235 -15.61 7.24 2.76
CA VAL A 235 -15.08 8.60 2.91
C VAL A 235 -14.97 8.92 4.40
N PRO A 236 -13.78 8.78 5.01
CA PRO A 236 -13.58 8.82 6.45
C PRO A 236 -13.95 10.19 7.06
N LYS A 237 -13.56 11.30 6.44
CA LYS A 237 -13.90 12.65 6.94
C LYS A 237 -15.40 12.92 7.04
N GLN A 238 -16.21 12.25 6.23
CA GLN A 238 -17.67 12.35 6.22
C GLN A 238 -18.33 11.21 7.02
N LYS A 239 -17.55 10.22 7.46
CA LYS A 239 -18.05 8.98 8.10
C LYS A 239 -19.17 8.33 7.30
N VAL A 240 -18.97 8.21 5.99
CA VAL A 240 -19.99 7.70 5.06
C VAL A 240 -19.44 6.58 4.18
N LEU A 241 -20.20 5.51 4.08
CA LEU A 241 -20.00 4.46 3.10
C LEU A 241 -21.00 4.67 1.96
N LYS A 242 -20.50 4.95 0.78
CA LYS A 242 -21.29 5.14 -0.44
C LYS A 242 -21.25 3.86 -1.27
N VAL A 243 -22.40 3.42 -1.76
CA VAL A 243 -22.52 2.25 -2.63
C VAL A 243 -23.22 2.66 -3.91
N ARG A 244 -22.50 2.60 -5.01
CA ARG A 244 -23.00 2.95 -6.33
C ARG A 244 -23.15 1.70 -7.18
N THR A 245 -24.33 1.55 -7.78
CA THR A 245 -24.57 0.48 -8.75
C THR A 245 -23.85 0.77 -10.06
N ASP A 246 -23.36 -0.29 -10.69
CA ASP A 246 -22.89 -0.26 -12.08
C ASP A 246 -23.85 -1.10 -12.94
N ARG A 247 -23.55 -2.36 -13.18
CA ARG A 247 -24.38 -3.25 -13.99
C ARG A 247 -25.53 -3.84 -13.18
N ASN A 248 -25.25 -4.25 -11.95
CA ASN A 248 -26.20 -4.92 -11.07
C ASN A 248 -26.91 -3.91 -10.17
N PRO A 249 -28.23 -4.04 -9.95
CA PRO A 249 -28.94 -3.21 -8.98
C PRO A 249 -28.60 -3.62 -7.54
N LEU A 250 -28.81 -2.73 -6.59
CA LEU A 250 -28.95 -3.07 -5.18
C LEU A 250 -30.31 -3.75 -4.96
N VAL A 251 -30.34 -4.74 -4.13
CA VAL A 251 -31.52 -5.53 -3.78
C VAL A 251 -31.89 -5.28 -2.34
N PHE A 252 -33.14 -4.90 -2.09
CA PHE A 252 -33.67 -4.55 -0.79
C PHE A 252 -34.76 -5.51 -0.36
N PHE A 253 -34.94 -5.67 0.96
CA PHE A 253 -36.05 -6.39 1.58
C PHE A 253 -36.25 -7.80 1.00
N ASN A 254 -35.20 -8.61 0.98
CA ASN A 254 -35.28 -9.97 0.41
C ASN A 254 -35.85 -10.03 -1.01
N LYS A 255 -35.43 -9.12 -1.89
CA LYS A 255 -35.83 -9.04 -3.31
C LYS A 255 -37.22 -8.43 -3.57
N GLU A 256 -37.82 -7.76 -2.60
CA GLU A 256 -39.07 -7.04 -2.84
C GLU A 256 -38.88 -5.74 -3.62
N ALA A 257 -37.70 -5.10 -3.47
CA ALA A 257 -37.33 -3.92 -4.22
C ALA A 257 -35.91 -4.01 -4.78
N GLN A 258 -35.67 -3.31 -5.89
CA GLN A 258 -34.35 -3.14 -6.49
C GLN A 258 -34.09 -1.66 -6.72
N MET A 259 -32.84 -1.23 -6.64
CA MET A 259 -32.46 0.16 -6.88
C MET A 259 -31.25 0.23 -7.81
N LYS A 260 -31.32 1.10 -8.82
CA LYS A 260 -30.17 1.55 -9.60
C LYS A 260 -29.84 2.99 -9.21
N GLY A 261 -28.62 3.23 -8.73
CA GLY A 261 -28.22 4.55 -8.27
C GLY A 261 -27.13 4.51 -7.21
N LEU A 262 -27.23 5.40 -6.26
CA LEU A 262 -26.28 5.59 -5.17
C LEU A 262 -27.00 5.48 -3.83
N THR A 263 -26.46 4.71 -2.89
CA THR A 263 -26.83 4.75 -1.48
C THR A 263 -25.68 5.27 -0.64
N ALA A 264 -25.98 5.85 0.50
CA ALA A 264 -25.04 6.33 1.49
C ALA A 264 -25.48 5.86 2.87
N LEU A 265 -24.59 5.15 3.57
CA LEU A 265 -24.77 4.68 4.94
C LEU A 265 -23.93 5.56 5.86
N THR A 266 -24.56 6.10 6.91
CA THR A 266 -23.95 6.86 8.00
C THR A 266 -24.49 6.34 9.34
N ASP A 267 -23.99 6.87 10.45
CA ASP A 267 -24.54 6.63 11.79
C ASP A 267 -25.97 7.20 11.97
N GLU A 268 -26.40 8.10 11.08
CA GLU A 268 -27.79 8.63 11.04
C GLU A 268 -28.75 7.74 10.22
N GLY A 269 -28.24 6.72 9.52
CA GLY A 269 -29.02 5.77 8.73
C GLY A 269 -28.57 5.66 7.27
N MET A 270 -29.48 5.14 6.43
CA MET A 270 -29.24 4.95 5.03
C MET A 270 -30.10 5.89 4.18
N SER A 271 -29.46 6.60 3.28
CA SER A 271 -30.12 7.42 2.26
C SER A 271 -29.81 6.90 0.85
N GLY A 272 -30.59 7.27 -0.15
CA GLY A 272 -30.37 6.84 -1.52
C GLY A 272 -30.89 7.81 -2.56
N LYS A 273 -30.25 7.79 -3.74
CA LYS A 273 -30.66 8.56 -4.92
C LYS A 273 -30.57 7.65 -6.14
N GLY A 274 -31.68 7.51 -6.85
CA GLY A 274 -31.72 6.66 -8.06
C GLY A 274 -33.13 6.22 -8.41
N LEU A 275 -33.20 5.14 -9.18
CA LEU A 275 -34.44 4.55 -9.67
C LEU A 275 -34.74 3.28 -8.87
N ILE A 276 -35.90 3.23 -8.26
CA ILE A 276 -36.37 2.10 -7.44
C ILE A 276 -37.45 1.35 -8.20
N TYR A 277 -37.32 0.04 -8.27
CA TYR A 277 -38.27 -0.89 -8.87
C TYR A 277 -38.90 -1.75 -7.78
N PHE A 278 -40.19 -1.71 -7.61
CA PHE A 278 -40.96 -2.66 -6.84
C PHE A 278 -41.68 -3.59 -7.82
N LYS A 279 -41.78 -4.87 -7.53
CA LYS A 279 -42.38 -5.92 -8.36
C LYS A 279 -43.18 -5.46 -9.61
N ASP A 280 -44.10 -4.49 -9.45
CA ASP A 280 -44.97 -3.99 -10.50
C ASP A 280 -45.02 -2.45 -10.61
N ALA A 281 -44.08 -1.74 -9.94
CA ALA A 281 -44.06 -0.25 -9.95
C ALA A 281 -42.63 0.27 -10.06
N GLU A 282 -42.46 1.39 -10.75
CA GLU A 282 -41.21 2.14 -10.86
C GLU A 282 -41.37 3.52 -10.20
N LEU A 283 -40.47 3.83 -9.23
CA LEU A 283 -40.42 5.13 -8.55
C LEU A 283 -39.06 5.76 -8.75
N GLY A 284 -39.03 6.95 -9.35
CA GLY A 284 -37.83 7.75 -9.55
C GLY A 284 -37.65 8.80 -8.46
N SER A 285 -36.44 8.90 -7.91
CA SER A 285 -36.03 9.98 -7.01
C SER A 285 -34.98 10.84 -7.71
N LYS A 286 -35.13 12.15 -7.62
CA LYS A 286 -34.20 13.14 -8.20
C LYS A 286 -33.18 13.58 -7.18
#